data_987234534a12842c9a7f16bd4b4d0bff
#
_entry.id   987234534a12842c9a7f16bd4b4d0bff
#
_cell.length_a   1.000
_cell.length_b   1.000
_cell.length_c   1.000
_cell.angle_alpha   90.00
_cell.angle_beta   90.00
_cell.angle_gamma   90.00
#
_symmetry.space_group_name_H-M   'P 1'
#
loop_
_entity.id
_entity.type
_entity.pdbx_description
1 polymer ?
#
loop_
_entity_poly.entity_id
_entity_poly.type
_entity_poly.pdbx_seq_one_letter_code
_entity_poly.pdbx_strand_id
1 'polypeptide(L)'
;MLETFTEVMRQRLSRPLQYFMDICIRCGLCADACHFYADSRDLAHIPAYRALLVKKLLQSKGNPLLDWYRENHWPDERTVEELRKALWDCTGCRRCTLICPFHLDTGLLVSTARYALLQEGLGMNMVAEIGKAEVSKGEIIDALKEFYVGQIQELEGRLRQEWGIPDLRIPVDEPARVLYVPVVGEHAIIPLAKIFYAAKESWTLSLFTATNHSFFVGDMEKAKKAAHWIVQEARRLGAQVIAYAECGHATRTLLNFWDHWFGDEIAGIQRVSVVQLVASYLQEGRIRVREGAFDVPMTYHDPCNLGRNAGIFEEPRMLIRAVATDFRELTPNRELNWCCGGGGGLIAEPEMFEVRMKAGRKKVEQIQRTGAKWVVTACENCKTQLSDLNERYGLGVEIKGVVDLIADALVL
;
A
#
# COMPACT_ATOMS: atom_id res chain seq x y z
N MET A 1 -15.57 -3.32 29.24
CA MET A 1 -15.37 -3.32 27.78
C MET A 1 -14.16 -2.45 27.43
N LEU A 2 -13.35 -2.82 26.46
CA LEU A 2 -12.15 -2.12 25.98
C LEU A 2 -11.01 -1.95 27.03
N GLU A 3 -10.88 -2.87 27.97
CA GLU A 3 -9.77 -2.85 28.95
C GLU A 3 -8.45 -3.20 28.26
N THR A 4 -8.43 -4.29 27.49
CA THR A 4 -7.28 -4.72 26.69
C THR A 4 -6.89 -3.64 25.68
N PHE A 5 -7.85 -3.03 25.00
CA PHE A 5 -7.61 -1.91 24.10
C PHE A 5 -6.88 -0.76 24.80
N THR A 6 -7.38 -0.35 25.96
CA THR A 6 -6.81 0.78 26.71
C THR A 6 -5.41 0.49 27.20
N GLU A 7 -5.16 -0.71 27.69
CA GLU A 7 -3.84 -1.14 28.18
C GLU A 7 -2.83 -1.19 27.03
N VAL A 8 -3.17 -1.83 25.92
CA VAL A 8 -2.32 -1.91 24.72
C VAL A 8 -2.01 -0.52 24.17
N MET A 9 -3.01 0.37 24.11
CA MET A 9 -2.80 1.74 23.66
C MET A 9 -1.82 2.50 24.58
N ARG A 10 -1.90 2.33 25.91
CA ARG A 10 -0.94 2.96 26.84
C ARG A 10 0.48 2.46 26.66
N GLN A 11 0.66 1.14 26.48
CA GLN A 11 1.97 0.54 26.24
C GLN A 11 2.60 1.02 24.92
N ARG A 12 1.77 1.32 23.91
CA ARG A 12 2.19 1.76 22.57
C ARG A 12 2.11 3.27 22.36
N LEU A 13 1.89 4.04 23.40
CA LEU A 13 1.79 5.50 23.32
C LEU A 13 3.17 6.12 23.09
N SER A 14 3.58 6.18 21.82
CA SER A 14 4.83 6.81 21.37
C SER A 14 4.80 8.33 21.51
N ARG A 15 5.97 8.99 21.54
CA ARG A 15 6.06 10.46 21.55
C ARG A 15 5.24 11.16 20.47
N PRO A 16 5.24 10.70 19.18
CA PRO A 16 4.37 11.28 18.16
C PRO A 16 2.89 11.15 18.47
N LEU A 17 2.45 10.06 19.10
CA LEU A 17 1.06 9.89 19.51
C LEU A 17 0.70 10.76 20.71
N GLN A 18 1.59 10.92 21.68
CA GLN A 18 1.42 11.88 22.79
C GLN A 18 1.27 13.30 22.25
N TYR A 19 2.21 13.71 21.36
CA TYR A 19 2.15 15.00 20.67
C TYR A 19 0.80 15.18 19.95
N PHE A 20 0.32 14.16 19.24
CA PHE A 20 -0.99 14.22 18.60
C PHE A 20 -2.11 14.50 19.61
N MET A 21 -2.12 13.76 20.72
CA MET A 21 -3.17 13.89 21.76
C MET A 21 -3.18 15.26 22.43
N ASP A 22 -2.01 15.89 22.57
CA ASP A 22 -1.86 17.17 23.26
C ASP A 22 -2.13 18.36 22.34
N ILE A 23 -1.68 18.30 21.09
CA ILE A 23 -1.69 19.43 20.16
C ILE A 23 -2.97 19.52 19.33
N CYS A 24 -3.74 18.43 19.14
CA CYS A 24 -4.94 18.46 18.33
C CYS A 24 -6.02 19.37 18.93
N ILE A 25 -6.14 20.59 18.39
CA ILE A 25 -7.15 21.59 18.79
C ILE A 25 -8.53 21.37 18.18
N ARG A 26 -8.69 20.32 17.38
CA ARG A 26 -9.96 19.95 16.72
C ARG A 26 -10.53 21.05 15.80
N CYS A 27 -9.67 21.77 15.08
CA CYS A 27 -10.07 22.86 14.16
C CYS A 27 -10.93 22.42 12.97
N GLY A 28 -11.00 21.10 12.67
CA GLY A 28 -11.85 20.54 11.62
C GLY A 28 -11.24 20.50 10.21
N LEU A 29 -10.10 21.15 9.92
CA LEU A 29 -9.49 21.19 8.58
C LEU A 29 -9.25 19.79 7.97
N CYS A 30 -8.96 18.80 8.80
CA CYS A 30 -8.76 17.43 8.36
C CYS A 30 -10.04 16.74 7.86
N ALA A 31 -11.23 17.26 8.15
CA ALA A 31 -12.51 16.72 7.70
C ALA A 31 -12.61 16.80 6.17
N ASP A 32 -12.32 17.96 5.58
CA ASP A 32 -12.37 18.17 4.13
C ASP A 32 -11.28 17.37 3.37
N ALA A 33 -10.27 16.94 4.08
CA ALA A 33 -9.24 16.06 3.53
C ALA A 33 -9.67 14.58 3.46
N CYS A 34 -10.67 14.16 4.24
CA CYS A 34 -11.05 12.77 4.34
C CYS A 34 -12.07 12.37 3.28
N HIS A 35 -11.72 11.41 2.41
CA HIS A 35 -12.63 10.93 1.38
C HIS A 35 -13.84 10.16 1.95
N PHE A 36 -13.71 9.51 3.10
CA PHE A 36 -14.87 8.94 3.80
C PHE A 36 -15.84 10.02 4.27
N TYR A 37 -15.34 11.07 4.92
CA TYR A 37 -16.17 12.16 5.38
C TYR A 37 -16.78 12.95 4.23
N ALA A 38 -16.04 13.14 3.14
CA ALA A 38 -16.52 13.83 1.94
C ALA A 38 -17.78 13.19 1.35
N ASP A 39 -17.93 11.87 1.48
CA ASP A 39 -19.11 11.12 1.03
C ASP A 39 -20.20 11.06 2.12
N SER A 40 -19.85 10.59 3.31
CA SER A 40 -20.82 10.20 4.33
C SER A 40 -21.34 11.35 5.21
N ARG A 41 -20.52 12.39 5.42
CA ARG A 41 -20.71 13.44 6.43
C ARG A 41 -20.85 12.93 7.87
N ASP A 42 -20.44 11.68 8.13
CA ASP A 42 -20.45 11.04 9.44
C ASP A 42 -19.26 11.53 10.29
N LEU A 43 -19.53 11.90 11.55
CA LEU A 43 -18.51 12.39 12.48
C LEU A 43 -17.40 11.35 12.73
N ALA A 44 -17.74 10.05 12.75
CA ALA A 44 -16.77 8.96 12.91
C ALA A 44 -15.69 8.97 11.82
N HIS A 45 -15.95 9.59 10.67
CA HIS A 45 -15.00 9.71 9.57
C HIS A 45 -14.11 10.95 9.66
N ILE A 46 -14.35 11.86 10.60
CA ILE A 46 -13.48 13.03 10.82
C ILE A 46 -12.18 12.58 11.53
N PRO A 47 -10.98 12.81 10.95
CA PRO A 47 -9.73 12.37 11.56
C PRO A 47 -9.51 12.88 12.99
N ALA A 48 -9.85 14.14 13.28
CA ALA A 48 -9.78 14.70 14.63
C ALA A 48 -10.76 14.04 15.61
N TYR A 49 -11.92 13.58 15.13
CA TYR A 49 -12.88 12.86 15.96
C TYR A 49 -12.41 11.45 16.32
N ARG A 50 -11.75 10.74 15.40
CA ARG A 50 -11.10 9.46 15.69
C ARG A 50 -10.10 9.60 16.84
N ALA A 51 -9.28 10.65 16.80
CA ALA A 51 -8.35 10.95 17.88
C ALA A 51 -9.06 11.28 19.21
N LEU A 52 -10.18 12.00 19.13
CA LEU A 52 -10.98 12.31 20.33
C LEU A 52 -11.54 11.07 21.00
N LEU A 53 -12.06 10.10 20.21
CA LEU A 53 -12.55 8.83 20.75
C LEU A 53 -11.44 8.06 21.46
N VAL A 54 -10.28 7.92 20.85
CA VAL A 54 -9.10 7.26 21.46
C VAL A 54 -8.64 8.01 22.70
N LYS A 55 -8.54 9.36 22.63
CA LYS A 55 -8.14 10.19 23.78
C LYS A 55 -9.07 10.04 24.97
N LYS A 56 -10.38 10.02 24.74
CA LYS A 56 -11.39 9.81 25.81
C LYS A 56 -11.17 8.48 26.52
N LEU A 57 -10.86 7.41 25.79
CA LEU A 57 -10.58 6.10 26.38
C LEU A 57 -9.29 6.09 27.21
N LEU A 58 -8.25 6.79 26.77
CA LEU A 58 -6.96 6.85 27.46
C LEU A 58 -6.99 7.72 28.71
N GLN A 59 -7.80 8.77 28.75
CA GLN A 59 -7.90 9.72 29.88
C GLN A 59 -8.72 9.19 31.05
N SER A 60 -9.11 7.93 31.04
CA SER A 60 -10.10 7.35 31.95
C SER A 60 -9.59 6.97 33.36
N LYS A 61 -8.56 7.61 33.93
CA LYS A 61 -8.26 7.40 35.37
C LYS A 61 -7.66 8.67 36.01
N GLY A 62 -8.15 9.07 37.15
CA GLY A 62 -7.62 10.16 37.97
C GLY A 62 -8.64 11.15 38.53
N ASN A 63 -9.91 11.04 38.16
CA ASN A 63 -10.99 11.81 38.79
C ASN A 63 -12.04 10.84 39.35
N PRO A 64 -12.16 10.67 40.67
CA PRO A 64 -13.02 9.64 41.29
C PRO A 64 -14.48 9.67 40.85
N LEU A 65 -15.04 10.88 40.59
CA LEU A 65 -16.44 11.02 40.15
C LEU A 65 -16.63 10.65 38.68
N LEU A 66 -15.67 11.03 37.82
CA LEU A 66 -15.67 10.66 36.43
C LEU A 66 -15.36 9.18 36.24
N ASP A 67 -14.47 8.63 37.05
CA ASP A 67 -14.11 7.21 37.03
C ASP A 67 -15.31 6.36 37.49
N TRP A 68 -16.02 6.73 38.53
CA TRP A 68 -17.26 6.06 38.97
C TRP A 68 -18.36 6.13 37.89
N TYR A 69 -18.57 7.28 37.27
CA TYR A 69 -19.56 7.41 36.19
C TYR A 69 -19.20 6.53 34.98
N ARG A 70 -17.94 6.48 34.60
CA ARG A 70 -17.44 5.69 33.45
C ARG A 70 -17.47 4.20 33.73
N GLU A 71 -17.10 3.73 34.93
CA GLU A 71 -17.16 2.31 35.28
C GLU A 71 -18.58 1.76 35.15
N ASN A 72 -19.59 2.60 35.34
CA ASN A 72 -20.98 2.18 35.27
C ASN A 72 -21.71 2.49 33.97
N HIS A 73 -21.19 3.39 33.13
CA HIS A 73 -21.94 3.89 31.95
C HIS A 73 -21.11 3.98 30.67
N TRP A 74 -19.79 3.76 30.71
CA TRP A 74 -18.95 3.99 29.53
C TRP A 74 -17.63 3.19 29.58
N PRO A 75 -17.10 2.62 28.46
CA PRO A 75 -17.76 2.64 27.13
C PRO A 75 -18.93 1.66 27.05
N ASP A 76 -20.02 2.11 26.49
CA ASP A 76 -21.17 1.28 26.13
C ASP A 76 -20.98 0.62 24.76
N GLU A 77 -21.88 -0.28 24.38
CA GLU A 77 -21.83 -1.00 23.08
C GLU A 77 -21.82 -0.03 21.88
N ARG A 78 -22.55 1.07 21.99
CA ARG A 78 -22.59 2.10 20.96
C ARG A 78 -21.24 2.78 20.78
N THR A 79 -20.56 3.09 21.88
CA THR A 79 -19.21 3.69 21.85
C THR A 79 -18.19 2.72 21.23
N VAL A 80 -18.30 1.42 21.54
CA VAL A 80 -17.44 0.38 20.96
C VAL A 80 -17.63 0.30 19.46
N GLU A 81 -18.88 0.27 18.97
CA GLU A 81 -19.18 0.19 17.54
C GLU A 81 -18.75 1.48 16.81
N GLU A 82 -18.97 2.65 17.42
CA GLU A 82 -18.50 3.92 16.85
C GLU A 82 -16.97 3.96 16.74
N LEU A 83 -16.25 3.50 17.76
CA LEU A 83 -14.79 3.39 17.73
C LEU A 83 -14.33 2.42 16.65
N ARG A 84 -14.94 1.24 16.56
CA ARG A 84 -14.65 0.24 15.55
C ARG A 84 -14.81 0.84 14.16
N LYS A 85 -15.95 1.43 13.85
CA LYS A 85 -16.22 2.13 12.60
C LYS A 85 -15.20 3.24 12.33
N ALA A 86 -14.97 4.12 13.29
CA ALA A 86 -14.03 5.23 13.16
C ALA A 86 -12.61 4.77 12.79
N LEU A 87 -12.15 3.66 13.35
CA LEU A 87 -10.80 3.15 13.12
C LEU A 87 -10.70 2.30 11.85
N TRP A 88 -11.71 1.48 11.53
CA TRP A 88 -11.67 0.64 10.35
C TRP A 88 -12.03 1.38 9.06
N ASP A 89 -12.89 2.38 9.09
CA ASP A 89 -13.21 3.23 7.93
C ASP A 89 -12.08 4.25 7.65
N CYS A 90 -10.85 3.75 7.53
CA CYS A 90 -9.67 4.54 7.22
C CYS A 90 -8.69 3.76 6.34
N THR A 91 -8.30 4.32 5.22
CA THR A 91 -7.30 3.71 4.32
C THR A 91 -5.84 3.99 4.72
N GLY A 92 -5.58 4.77 5.76
CA GLY A 92 -4.23 5.18 6.13
C GLY A 92 -3.54 6.07 5.09
N CYS A 93 -4.29 6.73 4.21
CA CYS A 93 -3.75 7.52 3.09
C CYS A 93 -2.99 8.80 3.50
N ARG A 94 -3.14 9.26 4.75
CA ARG A 94 -2.46 10.45 5.34
C ARG A 94 -2.73 11.80 4.64
N ARG A 95 -3.76 11.91 3.80
CA ARG A 95 -4.13 13.21 3.21
C ARG A 95 -4.52 14.23 4.30
N CYS A 96 -5.17 13.77 5.37
CA CYS A 96 -5.49 14.57 6.54
C CYS A 96 -4.25 15.06 7.30
N THR A 97 -3.18 14.27 7.35
CA THR A 97 -1.88 14.67 7.92
C THR A 97 -1.26 15.82 7.14
N LEU A 98 -1.33 15.77 5.80
CA LEU A 98 -0.78 16.81 4.93
C LEU A 98 -1.50 18.16 5.11
N ILE A 99 -2.83 18.13 5.27
CA ILE A 99 -3.65 19.35 5.44
C ILE A 99 -3.56 19.90 6.87
N CYS A 100 -3.18 19.07 7.84
CA CYS A 100 -3.06 19.49 9.22
C CYS A 100 -1.88 20.48 9.39
N PRO A 101 -2.08 21.70 9.94
CA PRO A 101 -1.01 22.67 10.13
C PRO A 101 0.07 22.19 11.12
N PHE A 102 -0.24 21.19 11.94
CA PHE A 102 0.69 20.57 12.88
C PHE A 102 1.21 19.20 12.38
N HIS A 103 0.85 18.79 11.15
CA HIS A 103 1.22 17.52 10.54
C HIS A 103 0.92 16.28 11.42
N LEU A 104 -0.17 16.31 12.19
CA LEU A 104 -0.55 15.23 13.07
C LEU A 104 -0.88 13.96 12.29
N ASP A 105 -0.18 12.86 12.57
CA ASP A 105 -0.29 11.61 11.80
C ASP A 105 -1.47 10.75 12.25
N THR A 106 -2.64 11.01 11.69
CA THR A 106 -3.82 10.17 11.92
C THR A 106 -3.61 8.73 11.46
N GLY A 107 -2.77 8.48 10.45
CA GLY A 107 -2.45 7.12 9.99
C GLY A 107 -1.74 6.31 11.07
N LEU A 108 -0.78 6.91 11.78
CA LEU A 108 -0.09 6.29 12.91
C LEU A 108 -1.07 6.02 14.07
N LEU A 109 -1.90 7.00 14.43
CA LEU A 109 -2.91 6.83 15.46
C LEU A 109 -3.83 5.65 15.15
N VAL A 110 -4.39 5.63 13.93
CA VAL A 110 -5.34 4.61 13.51
C VAL A 110 -4.68 3.23 13.48
N SER A 111 -3.47 3.09 12.94
CA SER A 111 -2.79 1.78 12.90
C SER A 111 -2.50 1.25 14.31
N THR A 112 -2.03 2.10 15.23
CA THR A 112 -1.80 1.69 16.63
C THR A 112 -3.09 1.29 17.32
N ALA A 113 -4.18 2.05 17.12
CA ALA A 113 -5.47 1.76 17.71
C ALA A 113 -6.14 0.50 17.10
N ARG A 114 -5.91 0.21 15.81
CA ARG A 114 -6.33 -1.06 15.17
C ARG A 114 -5.65 -2.27 15.81
N TYR A 115 -4.36 -2.16 16.09
CA TYR A 115 -3.67 -3.23 16.82
C TYR A 115 -4.31 -3.48 18.18
N ALA A 116 -4.65 -2.42 18.91
CA ALA A 116 -5.33 -2.54 20.21
C ALA A 116 -6.74 -3.16 20.06
N LEU A 117 -7.51 -2.79 19.03
CA LEU A 117 -8.80 -3.43 18.72
C LEU A 117 -8.65 -4.91 18.38
N LEU A 118 -7.59 -5.27 17.64
CA LEU A 118 -7.32 -6.67 17.31
C LEU A 118 -7.05 -7.51 18.57
N GLN A 119 -6.32 -6.95 19.56
CA GLN A 119 -6.08 -7.62 20.85
C GLN A 119 -7.37 -7.73 21.69
N GLU A 120 -8.34 -6.87 21.49
CA GLU A 120 -9.67 -6.92 22.13
C GLU A 120 -10.63 -7.90 21.41
N GLY A 121 -10.21 -8.51 20.28
CA GLY A 121 -11.07 -9.38 19.47
C GLY A 121 -12.05 -8.63 18.53
N LEU A 122 -11.84 -7.33 18.33
CA LEU A 122 -12.67 -6.44 17.49
C LEU A 122 -11.96 -6.06 16.17
N GLY A 123 -11.00 -6.88 15.75
CA GLY A 123 -10.16 -6.63 14.59
C GLY A 123 -10.77 -7.05 13.24
N MET A 124 -10.09 -6.67 12.17
CA MET A 124 -10.24 -7.25 10.84
C MET A 124 -9.50 -8.59 10.79
N ASN A 125 -10.25 -9.68 10.83
CA ASN A 125 -9.68 -11.00 11.06
C ASN A 125 -8.95 -11.53 9.82
N MET A 126 -9.47 -11.31 8.61
CA MET A 126 -8.83 -11.80 7.38
C MET A 126 -7.47 -11.13 7.15
N VAL A 127 -7.37 -9.81 7.30
CA VAL A 127 -6.08 -9.08 7.20
C VAL A 127 -5.07 -9.60 8.24
N ALA A 128 -5.52 -9.87 9.47
CA ALA A 128 -4.67 -10.39 10.53
C ALA A 128 -4.17 -11.80 10.23
N GLU A 129 -5.04 -12.68 9.71
CA GLU A 129 -4.67 -14.04 9.32
C GLU A 129 -3.71 -14.06 8.13
N ILE A 130 -3.93 -13.21 7.12
CA ILE A 130 -2.97 -13.06 6.01
C ILE A 130 -1.60 -12.60 6.54
N GLY A 131 -1.56 -11.64 7.46
CA GLY A 131 -0.31 -11.20 8.09
C GLY A 131 0.40 -12.30 8.90
N LYS A 132 -0.34 -13.20 9.54
CA LYS A 132 0.24 -14.40 10.19
C LYS A 132 0.83 -15.35 9.14
N ALA A 133 0.10 -15.60 8.04
CA ALA A 133 0.57 -16.45 6.96
C ALA A 133 1.84 -15.92 6.30
N GLU A 134 1.98 -14.60 6.12
CA GLU A 134 3.19 -13.97 5.59
C GLU A 134 4.42 -14.28 6.47
N VAL A 135 4.27 -14.23 7.79
CA VAL A 135 5.35 -14.57 8.72
C VAL A 135 5.65 -16.07 8.70
N SER A 136 4.61 -16.92 8.74
CA SER A 136 4.76 -18.38 8.75
C SER A 136 5.36 -18.90 7.44
N LYS A 137 5.11 -18.24 6.31
CA LYS A 137 5.74 -18.60 5.03
C LYS A 137 7.26 -18.61 5.12
N GLY A 138 7.85 -17.64 5.80
CA GLY A 138 9.30 -17.60 6.02
C GLY A 138 9.83 -18.79 6.81
N GLU A 139 9.01 -19.39 7.68
CA GLU A 139 9.39 -20.57 8.49
C GLU A 139 9.32 -21.88 7.70
N ILE A 140 8.54 -21.94 6.61
CA ILE A 140 8.33 -23.16 5.80
C ILE A 140 8.79 -23.01 4.35
N ILE A 141 9.54 -21.94 4.05
CA ILE A 141 9.88 -21.59 2.67
C ILE A 141 10.69 -22.68 1.96
N ASP A 142 11.57 -23.37 2.68
CA ASP A 142 12.38 -24.46 2.12
C ASP A 142 11.49 -25.61 1.61
N ALA A 143 10.40 -25.92 2.31
CA ALA A 143 9.43 -26.95 1.89
C ALA A 143 8.59 -26.54 0.69
N LEU A 144 8.40 -25.22 0.47
CA LEU A 144 7.59 -24.69 -0.63
C LEU A 144 8.42 -24.32 -1.87
N LYS A 145 9.72 -24.25 -1.73
CA LYS A 145 10.63 -23.72 -2.75
C LYS A 145 10.55 -24.50 -4.06
N GLU A 146 10.70 -25.82 -4.01
CA GLU A 146 10.68 -26.67 -5.21
C GLU A 146 9.38 -26.51 -6.02
N PHE A 147 8.25 -26.48 -5.32
CA PHE A 147 6.94 -26.25 -5.95
C PHE A 147 6.88 -24.89 -6.63
N TYR A 148 7.30 -23.83 -5.95
CA TYR A 148 7.30 -22.47 -6.50
C TYR A 148 8.23 -22.34 -7.71
N VAL A 149 9.44 -22.89 -7.62
CA VAL A 149 10.41 -22.91 -8.74
C VAL A 149 9.81 -23.63 -9.96
N GLY A 150 9.15 -24.78 -9.74
CA GLY A 150 8.47 -25.51 -10.81
C GLY A 150 7.41 -24.68 -11.54
N GLN A 151 6.56 -23.96 -10.79
CA GLN A 151 5.56 -23.06 -11.38
C GLN A 151 6.20 -21.94 -12.22
N ILE A 152 7.30 -21.37 -11.76
CA ILE A 152 8.01 -20.31 -12.49
C ILE A 152 8.68 -20.86 -13.75
N GLN A 153 9.21 -22.09 -13.72
CA GLN A 153 9.77 -22.76 -14.91
C GLN A 153 8.69 -23.03 -15.97
N GLU A 154 7.48 -23.43 -15.56
CA GLU A 154 6.36 -23.58 -16.49
C GLU A 154 5.99 -22.23 -17.12
N LEU A 155 5.91 -21.16 -16.32
CA LEU A 155 5.67 -19.80 -16.80
C LEU A 155 6.76 -19.38 -17.82
N GLU A 156 8.04 -19.58 -17.46
CA GLU A 156 9.18 -19.27 -18.33
C GLU A 156 9.07 -19.99 -19.69
N GLY A 157 8.77 -21.29 -19.67
CA GLY A 157 8.59 -22.09 -20.87
C GLY A 157 7.46 -21.58 -21.78
N ARG A 158 6.34 -21.18 -21.19
CA ARG A 158 5.21 -20.58 -21.90
C ARG A 158 5.60 -19.25 -22.55
N LEU A 159 6.25 -18.35 -21.79
CA LEU A 159 6.64 -17.03 -22.28
C LEU A 159 7.72 -17.08 -23.36
N ARG A 160 8.64 -18.04 -23.32
CA ARG A 160 9.61 -18.29 -24.39
C ARG A 160 8.91 -18.56 -25.74
N GLN A 161 7.86 -19.36 -25.70
CA GLN A 161 7.08 -19.70 -26.91
C GLN A 161 6.25 -18.51 -27.39
N GLU A 162 5.52 -17.87 -26.49
CA GLU A 162 4.63 -16.75 -26.81
C GLU A 162 5.39 -15.55 -27.40
N TRP A 163 6.57 -15.24 -26.86
CA TRP A 163 7.35 -14.06 -27.28
C TRP A 163 8.40 -14.37 -28.33
N GLY A 164 8.64 -15.65 -28.64
CA GLY A 164 9.72 -16.06 -29.52
C GLY A 164 11.12 -15.75 -29.02
N ILE A 165 11.31 -15.78 -27.71
CA ILE A 165 12.56 -15.47 -26.99
C ILE A 165 13.09 -16.76 -26.36
N PRO A 166 13.90 -17.57 -27.05
CA PRO A 166 14.29 -18.88 -26.58
C PRO A 166 15.24 -18.86 -25.35
N ASP A 167 15.95 -17.77 -25.16
CA ASP A 167 16.90 -17.54 -24.08
C ASP A 167 16.33 -16.73 -22.90
N LEU A 168 15.02 -16.45 -22.91
CA LEU A 168 14.34 -15.82 -21.77
C LEU A 168 14.54 -16.66 -20.50
N ARG A 169 14.95 -16.01 -19.42
CA ARG A 169 15.05 -16.64 -18.09
C ARG A 169 14.25 -15.86 -17.06
N ILE A 170 13.58 -16.59 -16.16
CA ILE A 170 12.99 -16.08 -14.91
C ILE A 170 13.70 -16.77 -13.74
N PRO A 171 14.90 -16.29 -13.37
CA PRO A 171 15.69 -16.92 -12.31
C PRO A 171 15.01 -16.76 -10.97
N VAL A 172 15.02 -17.80 -10.13
CA VAL A 172 14.42 -17.82 -8.79
C VAL A 172 15.48 -18.26 -7.79
N ASP A 173 15.67 -17.47 -6.74
CA ASP A 173 16.59 -17.81 -5.64
C ASP A 173 18.04 -18.06 -6.09
N GLU A 174 18.48 -17.35 -7.11
CA GLU A 174 19.83 -17.39 -7.66
C GLU A 174 20.59 -16.09 -7.28
N PRO A 175 21.94 -16.14 -7.09
CA PRO A 175 22.73 -14.93 -6.90
C PRO A 175 22.56 -13.93 -8.05
N ALA A 176 22.19 -12.68 -7.74
CA ALA A 176 21.97 -11.64 -8.74
C ALA A 176 22.11 -10.24 -8.15
N ARG A 177 22.30 -9.22 -9.01
CA ARG A 177 22.35 -7.83 -8.59
C ARG A 177 21.01 -7.31 -8.04
N VAL A 178 19.90 -7.67 -8.68
CA VAL A 178 18.56 -7.23 -8.32
C VAL A 178 17.74 -8.39 -7.77
N LEU A 179 17.31 -8.29 -6.53
CA LEU A 179 16.25 -9.13 -5.97
C LEU A 179 14.90 -8.46 -6.26
N TYR A 180 14.13 -9.03 -7.19
CA TYR A 180 12.78 -8.58 -7.48
C TYR A 180 11.78 -9.29 -6.57
N VAL A 181 11.05 -8.51 -5.78
CA VAL A 181 10.02 -9.00 -4.84
C VAL A 181 8.63 -8.73 -5.43
N PRO A 182 7.94 -9.76 -5.98
CA PRO A 182 6.65 -9.60 -6.65
C PRO A 182 5.49 -9.46 -5.64
N VAL A 183 4.33 -9.01 -6.11
CA VAL A 183 3.06 -9.36 -5.47
C VAL A 183 2.61 -10.74 -5.93
N VAL A 184 1.56 -11.27 -5.31
CA VAL A 184 1.02 -12.58 -5.68
C VAL A 184 0.45 -12.56 -7.11
N GLY A 185 0.84 -13.52 -7.92
CA GLY A 185 0.31 -13.76 -9.27
C GLY A 185 1.29 -13.48 -10.41
N GLU A 186 1.10 -14.19 -11.51
CA GLU A 186 1.95 -14.08 -12.71
C GLU A 186 1.95 -12.68 -13.34
N HIS A 187 0.84 -11.96 -13.22
CA HIS A 187 0.69 -10.60 -13.74
C HIS A 187 1.75 -9.61 -13.22
N ALA A 188 2.29 -9.86 -12.02
CA ALA A 188 3.38 -9.05 -11.48
C ALA A 188 4.75 -9.47 -12.00
N ILE A 189 4.90 -10.68 -12.52
CA ILE A 189 6.16 -11.25 -12.99
C ILE A 189 6.35 -11.02 -14.48
N ILE A 190 5.30 -11.27 -15.27
CA ILE A 190 5.34 -11.23 -16.73
C ILE A 190 5.92 -9.92 -17.29
N PRO A 191 5.41 -8.72 -16.94
CA PRO A 191 5.94 -7.48 -17.52
C PRO A 191 7.39 -7.23 -17.11
N LEU A 192 7.78 -7.60 -15.88
CA LEU A 192 9.14 -7.42 -15.39
C LEU A 192 10.13 -8.39 -16.03
N ALA A 193 9.75 -9.64 -16.27
CA ALA A 193 10.59 -10.59 -16.99
C ALA A 193 10.99 -10.04 -18.38
N LYS A 194 10.04 -9.42 -19.10
CA LYS A 194 10.28 -8.79 -20.39
C LYS A 194 11.18 -7.55 -20.29
N ILE A 195 10.93 -6.69 -19.30
CA ILE A 195 11.71 -5.48 -19.06
C ILE A 195 13.16 -5.84 -18.65
N PHE A 196 13.34 -6.77 -17.72
CA PHE A 196 14.68 -7.20 -17.29
C PHE A 196 15.46 -7.89 -18.41
N TYR A 197 14.78 -8.68 -19.24
CA TYR A 197 15.40 -9.24 -20.45
C TYR A 197 15.90 -8.14 -21.39
N ALA A 198 15.04 -7.17 -21.74
CA ALA A 198 15.42 -6.04 -22.58
C ALA A 198 16.56 -5.20 -21.98
N ALA A 199 16.53 -4.98 -20.68
CA ALA A 199 17.57 -4.24 -19.93
C ALA A 199 18.88 -5.02 -19.75
N LYS A 200 18.93 -6.31 -20.11
CA LYS A 200 20.04 -7.25 -19.80
C LYS A 200 20.40 -7.20 -18.32
N GLU A 201 19.38 -7.21 -17.45
CA GLU A 201 19.57 -7.08 -16.02
C GLU A 201 19.97 -8.41 -15.39
N SER A 202 20.89 -8.36 -14.43
CA SER A 202 21.16 -9.48 -13.52
C SER A 202 20.17 -9.46 -12.38
N TRP A 203 19.14 -10.28 -12.43
CA TRP A 203 18.03 -10.29 -11.47
C TRP A 203 17.65 -11.69 -11.04
N THR A 204 16.96 -11.79 -9.94
CA THR A 204 16.32 -13.01 -9.46
C THR A 204 15.00 -12.71 -8.80
N LEU A 205 14.04 -13.61 -8.96
CA LEU A 205 12.74 -13.53 -8.31
C LEU A 205 12.85 -13.98 -6.85
N SER A 206 12.31 -13.19 -5.95
CA SER A 206 12.23 -13.52 -4.53
C SER A 206 11.27 -14.69 -4.27
N LEU A 207 11.60 -15.54 -3.31
CA LEU A 207 10.69 -16.55 -2.76
C LEU A 207 9.56 -15.94 -1.92
N PHE A 208 9.67 -14.65 -1.57
CA PHE A 208 8.69 -13.90 -0.79
C PHE A 208 7.89 -12.94 -1.69
N THR A 209 6.87 -12.31 -1.11
CA THR A 209 6.01 -11.36 -1.81
C THR A 209 6.14 -9.96 -1.22
N ALA A 210 6.02 -8.95 -2.07
CA ALA A 210 6.01 -7.53 -1.69
C ALA A 210 4.68 -7.12 -1.03
N THR A 211 4.22 -7.90 -0.06
CA THR A 211 3.03 -7.61 0.72
C THR A 211 3.42 -7.49 2.20
N ASN A 212 2.64 -6.80 2.98
CA ASN A 212 2.86 -6.66 4.41
C ASN A 212 1.53 -6.29 5.07
N HIS A 213 0.64 -7.28 5.22
CA HIS A 213 -0.70 -7.06 5.76
C HIS A 213 -0.70 -6.72 7.25
N SER A 214 0.28 -7.22 8.01
CA SER A 214 0.46 -6.87 9.42
C SER A 214 0.62 -5.37 9.65
N PHE A 215 1.19 -4.65 8.67
CA PHE A 215 1.29 -3.19 8.72
C PHE A 215 -0.08 -2.48 8.76
N PHE A 216 -1.10 -3.02 8.09
CA PHE A 216 -2.44 -2.42 8.06
C PHE A 216 -3.17 -2.49 9.40
N VAL A 217 -2.91 -3.55 10.16
CA VAL A 217 -3.48 -3.75 11.51
C VAL A 217 -2.56 -3.25 12.62
N GLY A 218 -1.46 -2.57 12.27
CA GLY A 218 -0.53 -1.97 13.24
C GLY A 218 0.33 -2.97 14.01
N ASP A 219 0.39 -4.23 13.58
CA ASP A 219 1.30 -5.24 14.16
C ASP A 219 2.70 -5.08 13.57
N MET A 220 3.43 -4.10 14.09
CA MET A 220 4.76 -3.73 13.57
C MET A 220 5.81 -4.81 13.79
N GLU A 221 5.66 -5.67 14.79
CA GLU A 221 6.59 -6.77 15.05
C GLU A 221 6.47 -7.84 13.95
N LYS A 222 5.24 -8.24 13.61
CA LYS A 222 5.02 -9.14 12.48
C LYS A 222 5.39 -8.50 11.16
N ALA A 223 5.08 -7.20 10.98
CA ALA A 223 5.47 -6.46 9.79
C ALA A 223 7.00 -6.46 9.59
N LYS A 224 7.76 -6.22 10.65
CA LYS A 224 9.21 -6.30 10.66
C LYS A 224 9.71 -7.72 10.36
N LYS A 225 9.12 -8.75 11.00
CA LYS A 225 9.52 -10.15 10.80
C LYS A 225 9.31 -10.59 9.35
N ALA A 226 8.16 -10.25 8.74
CA ALA A 226 7.89 -10.55 7.34
C ALA A 226 8.90 -9.87 6.40
N ALA A 227 9.25 -8.61 6.66
CA ALA A 227 10.25 -7.88 5.89
C ALA A 227 11.67 -8.46 6.09
N HIS A 228 11.98 -8.96 7.28
CA HIS A 228 13.32 -9.52 7.60
C HIS A 228 13.66 -10.75 6.77
N TRP A 229 12.69 -11.60 6.43
CA TRP A 229 12.92 -12.72 5.52
C TRP A 229 13.49 -12.27 4.16
N ILE A 230 12.99 -11.15 3.64
CA ILE A 230 13.46 -10.59 2.37
C ILE A 230 14.87 -10.00 2.52
N VAL A 231 15.17 -9.37 3.67
CA VAL A 231 16.53 -8.88 3.96
C VAL A 231 17.55 -10.04 4.01
N GLN A 232 17.19 -11.11 4.68
CA GLN A 232 18.05 -12.32 4.76
C GLN A 232 18.25 -12.95 3.38
N GLU A 233 17.20 -13.05 2.56
CA GLU A 233 17.28 -13.53 1.19
C GLU A 233 18.21 -12.65 0.34
N ALA A 234 18.04 -11.33 0.36
CA ALA A 234 18.88 -10.39 -0.37
C ALA A 234 20.37 -10.52 0.01
N ARG A 235 20.66 -10.67 1.30
CA ARG A 235 22.04 -10.85 1.78
C ARG A 235 22.65 -12.18 1.33
N ARG A 236 21.89 -13.26 1.45
CA ARG A 236 22.31 -14.60 1.03
C ARG A 236 22.62 -14.67 -0.46
N LEU A 237 21.83 -13.97 -1.27
CA LEU A 237 21.99 -13.92 -2.73
C LEU A 237 22.99 -12.87 -3.21
N GLY A 238 23.53 -12.04 -2.31
CA GLY A 238 24.46 -10.97 -2.67
C GLY A 238 23.80 -9.84 -3.47
N ALA A 239 22.50 -9.64 -3.32
CA ALA A 239 21.75 -8.61 -4.03
C ALA A 239 22.19 -7.20 -3.59
N GLN A 240 22.41 -6.33 -4.57
CA GLN A 240 22.74 -4.92 -4.36
C GLN A 240 21.50 -4.02 -4.39
N VAL A 241 20.41 -4.51 -4.98
CA VAL A 241 19.13 -3.80 -5.12
C VAL A 241 17.99 -4.72 -4.71
N ILE A 242 17.12 -4.23 -3.85
CA ILE A 242 15.79 -4.84 -3.60
C ILE A 242 14.77 -3.99 -4.32
N ALA A 243 14.10 -4.56 -5.32
CA ALA A 243 13.05 -3.91 -6.12
C ALA A 243 11.68 -4.49 -5.78
N TYR A 244 10.79 -3.67 -5.22
CA TYR A 244 9.42 -4.09 -4.91
C TYR A 244 8.48 -3.82 -6.07
N ALA A 245 7.60 -4.78 -6.34
CA ALA A 245 6.51 -4.67 -7.31
C ALA A 245 5.61 -3.45 -7.05
N GLU A 246 4.67 -3.19 -7.96
CA GLU A 246 3.65 -2.14 -7.85
C GLU A 246 2.72 -2.36 -6.65
N CYS A 247 3.27 -2.30 -5.45
CA CYS A 247 2.56 -2.41 -4.18
C CYS A 247 2.86 -1.20 -3.29
N GLY A 248 1.92 -0.25 -3.22
CA GLY A 248 2.17 1.02 -2.53
C GLY A 248 2.48 0.86 -1.05
N HIS A 249 1.76 0.01 -0.31
CA HIS A 249 2.00 -0.14 1.14
C HIS A 249 3.32 -0.85 1.45
N ALA A 250 3.69 -1.85 0.66
CA ALA A 250 4.97 -2.53 0.81
C ALA A 250 6.13 -1.60 0.48
N THR A 251 6.02 -0.82 -0.61
CA THR A 251 6.99 0.23 -0.95
C THR A 251 7.14 1.25 0.19
N ARG A 252 6.03 1.65 0.82
CA ARG A 252 6.08 2.53 1.99
C ARG A 252 6.83 1.90 3.15
N THR A 253 6.63 0.62 3.44
CA THR A 253 7.41 -0.05 4.51
C THR A 253 8.88 -0.13 4.17
N LEU A 254 9.20 -0.51 2.94
CA LEU A 254 10.57 -0.61 2.40
C LEU A 254 11.35 0.71 2.54
N LEU A 255 10.75 1.84 2.14
CA LEU A 255 11.44 3.12 2.07
C LEU A 255 11.41 3.91 3.39
N ASN A 256 10.38 3.72 4.24
CA ASN A 256 10.19 4.57 5.41
C ASN A 256 10.52 3.89 6.74
N PHE A 257 10.60 2.55 6.79
CA PHE A 257 10.75 1.84 8.06
C PHE A 257 12.00 0.96 8.13
N TRP A 258 12.52 0.47 7.00
CA TRP A 258 13.59 -0.51 7.02
C TRP A 258 14.91 0.00 7.59
N ASP A 259 15.27 1.27 7.37
CA ASP A 259 16.46 1.86 8.01
C ASP A 259 16.37 1.79 9.53
N HIS A 260 15.19 2.07 10.07
CA HIS A 260 14.96 1.99 11.50
C HIS A 260 14.89 0.54 12.00
N TRP A 261 14.33 -0.38 11.17
CA TRP A 261 14.15 -1.76 11.59
C TRP A 261 15.43 -2.59 11.53
N PHE A 262 16.27 -2.36 10.54
CA PHE A 262 17.36 -3.27 10.17
C PHE A 262 18.74 -2.63 10.23
N GLY A 263 18.85 -1.31 10.25
CA GLY A 263 20.14 -0.60 10.42
C GLY A 263 21.23 -1.12 9.48
N ASP A 264 22.33 -1.60 10.06
CA ASP A 264 23.49 -2.10 9.30
C ASP A 264 23.21 -3.37 8.47
N GLU A 265 22.12 -4.11 8.78
CA GLU A 265 21.77 -5.31 8.01
C GLU A 265 21.40 -5.00 6.55
N ILE A 266 20.98 -3.78 6.24
CA ILE A 266 20.66 -3.35 4.88
C ILE A 266 21.64 -2.33 4.31
N ALA A 267 22.76 -2.09 5.02
CA ALA A 267 23.79 -1.19 4.56
C ALA A 267 24.35 -1.65 3.20
N GLY A 268 24.43 -0.72 2.24
CA GLY A 268 24.89 -1.00 0.89
C GLY A 268 23.85 -1.64 -0.05
N ILE A 269 22.64 -1.96 0.43
CA ILE A 269 21.55 -2.47 -0.41
C ILE A 269 20.63 -1.30 -0.77
N GLN A 270 20.55 -0.98 -2.07
CA GLN A 270 19.60 -0.01 -2.59
C GLN A 270 18.17 -0.57 -2.52
N ARG A 271 17.21 0.24 -2.12
CA ARG A 271 15.80 -0.15 -2.02
C ARG A 271 14.97 0.75 -2.91
N VAL A 272 14.20 0.16 -3.81
CA VAL A 272 13.44 0.92 -4.81
C VAL A 272 12.06 0.29 -5.07
N SER A 273 11.12 1.12 -5.49
CA SER A 273 9.96 0.61 -6.24
C SER A 273 10.41 0.20 -7.64
N VAL A 274 9.82 -0.86 -8.18
CA VAL A 274 10.07 -1.27 -9.56
C VAL A 274 9.83 -0.14 -10.57
N VAL A 275 8.90 0.77 -10.28
CA VAL A 275 8.64 1.95 -11.14
C VAL A 275 9.87 2.86 -11.21
N GLN A 276 10.58 3.09 -10.10
CA GLN A 276 11.83 3.86 -10.08
C GLN A 276 12.93 3.13 -10.86
N LEU A 277 13.04 1.81 -10.70
CA LEU A 277 14.04 1.01 -11.39
C LEU A 277 13.82 1.02 -12.92
N VAL A 278 12.58 0.82 -13.37
CA VAL A 278 12.23 0.88 -14.80
C VAL A 278 12.43 2.28 -15.36
N ALA A 279 12.12 3.30 -14.59
CA ALA A 279 12.38 4.69 -14.95
C ALA A 279 13.88 4.95 -15.17
N SER A 280 14.75 4.43 -14.30
CA SER A 280 16.20 4.55 -14.47
C SER A 280 16.68 3.84 -15.74
N TYR A 281 16.15 2.64 -16.04
CA TYR A 281 16.51 1.91 -17.28
C TYR A 281 16.15 2.69 -18.55
N LEU A 282 15.00 3.35 -18.57
CA LEU A 282 14.60 4.20 -19.69
C LEU A 282 15.52 5.42 -19.82
N GLN A 283 15.83 6.11 -18.72
CA GLN A 283 16.72 7.27 -18.70
C GLN A 283 18.16 6.94 -19.11
N GLU A 284 18.66 5.78 -18.69
CA GLU A 284 19.99 5.28 -19.02
C GLU A 284 20.09 4.68 -20.43
N GLY A 285 18.96 4.57 -21.16
CA GLY A 285 18.90 3.96 -22.47
C GLY A 285 19.09 2.43 -22.46
N ARG A 286 18.95 1.78 -21.31
CA ARG A 286 19.02 0.31 -21.17
C ARG A 286 17.79 -0.38 -21.74
N ILE A 287 16.66 0.31 -21.76
CA ILE A 287 15.45 -0.12 -22.46
C ILE A 287 15.02 0.99 -23.45
N ARG A 288 14.35 0.58 -24.51
CA ARG A 288 13.71 1.48 -25.47
C ARG A 288 12.25 1.11 -25.62
N VAL A 289 11.40 2.12 -25.74
CA VAL A 289 9.97 1.96 -25.96
C VAL A 289 9.56 2.63 -27.25
N ARG A 290 8.47 2.18 -27.85
CA ARG A 290 7.84 2.85 -28.99
C ARG A 290 7.19 4.13 -28.46
N GLU A 291 7.76 5.26 -28.83
CA GLU A 291 7.21 6.57 -28.49
C GLU A 291 5.80 6.71 -29.04
N GLY A 292 4.86 7.22 -28.22
CA GLY A 292 3.46 7.35 -28.61
C GLY A 292 2.77 6.00 -28.95
N ALA A 293 3.21 4.89 -28.36
CA ALA A 293 2.69 3.55 -28.63
C ALA A 293 1.17 3.44 -28.43
N PHE A 294 0.59 4.29 -27.59
CA PHE A 294 -0.82 4.26 -27.22
C PHE A 294 -1.51 5.58 -27.55
N ASP A 295 -2.38 5.56 -28.55
CA ASP A 295 -3.23 6.70 -28.93
C ASP A 295 -4.60 6.59 -28.27
N VAL A 296 -4.59 6.55 -26.92
CA VAL A 296 -5.78 6.46 -26.08
C VAL A 296 -5.66 7.49 -24.96
N PRO A 297 -6.70 8.32 -24.73
CA PRO A 297 -6.71 9.25 -23.60
C PRO A 297 -6.53 8.53 -22.28
N MET A 298 -5.47 8.81 -21.56
CA MET A 298 -5.18 8.17 -20.27
C MET A 298 -4.90 9.15 -19.15
N THR A 299 -5.21 8.73 -17.94
CA THR A 299 -4.92 9.48 -16.72
C THR A 299 -4.14 8.62 -15.74
N TYR A 300 -3.47 9.26 -14.78
CA TYR A 300 -2.71 8.56 -13.74
C TYR A 300 -3.32 8.79 -12.37
N HIS A 301 -3.61 7.69 -11.67
CA HIS A 301 -3.94 7.71 -10.25
C HIS A 301 -2.67 7.56 -9.41
N ASP A 302 -2.28 8.62 -8.68
CA ASP A 302 -1.20 8.56 -7.70
C ASP A 302 -1.58 7.66 -6.52
N PRO A 303 -0.99 6.47 -6.35
CA PRO A 303 -1.22 5.66 -5.15
C PRO A 303 -0.71 6.39 -3.91
N CYS A 304 -1.56 6.53 -2.90
CA CYS A 304 -1.23 7.34 -1.73
C CYS A 304 0.04 6.88 -0.99
N ASN A 305 0.32 5.60 -0.99
CA ASN A 305 1.50 5.06 -0.33
C ASN A 305 2.78 5.20 -1.17
N LEU A 306 2.68 5.13 -2.49
CA LEU A 306 3.80 5.35 -3.41
C LEU A 306 4.14 6.85 -3.53
N GLY A 307 3.11 7.68 -3.80
CA GLY A 307 3.28 9.12 -3.96
C GLY A 307 3.42 9.82 -2.61
N ARG A 308 2.29 10.14 -1.95
CA ARG A 308 2.27 10.96 -0.72
C ARG A 308 3.17 10.45 0.40
N ASN A 309 3.27 9.13 0.58
CA ASN A 309 4.00 8.54 1.69
C ASN A 309 5.44 8.10 1.34
N ALA A 310 5.81 8.03 0.05
CA ALA A 310 7.16 7.63 -0.39
C ALA A 310 7.81 8.62 -1.39
N GLY A 311 7.09 9.67 -1.81
CA GLY A 311 7.64 10.74 -2.65
C GLY A 311 7.75 10.43 -4.14
N ILE A 312 7.28 9.27 -4.60
CA ILE A 312 7.40 8.80 -5.98
C ILE A 312 6.23 9.35 -6.82
N PHE A 313 6.47 10.44 -7.54
CA PHE A 313 5.45 11.14 -8.34
C PHE A 313 5.82 11.27 -9.82
N GLU A 314 7.08 11.53 -10.13
CA GLU A 314 7.48 11.90 -11.49
C GLU A 314 7.91 10.69 -12.32
N GLU A 315 8.47 9.66 -11.70
CA GLU A 315 8.89 8.45 -12.40
C GLU A 315 7.73 7.76 -13.13
N PRO A 316 6.54 7.53 -12.50
CA PRO A 316 5.40 6.99 -13.24
C PRO A 316 4.95 7.89 -14.39
N ARG A 317 4.98 9.23 -14.19
CA ARG A 317 4.59 10.20 -15.21
C ARG A 317 5.55 10.21 -16.39
N MET A 318 6.85 10.12 -16.12
CA MET A 318 7.88 10.01 -17.16
C MET A 318 7.65 8.75 -18.01
N LEU A 319 7.43 7.61 -17.38
CA LEU A 319 7.16 6.35 -18.05
C LEU A 319 5.89 6.44 -18.93
N ILE A 320 4.79 6.96 -18.37
CA ILE A 320 3.53 7.11 -19.10
C ILE A 320 3.71 8.05 -20.31
N ARG A 321 4.36 9.21 -20.13
CA ARG A 321 4.58 10.17 -21.22
C ARG A 321 5.48 9.64 -22.33
N ALA A 322 6.36 8.71 -22.03
CA ALA A 322 7.20 8.07 -23.05
C ALA A 322 6.40 7.22 -24.06
N VAL A 323 5.19 6.75 -23.67
CA VAL A 323 4.40 5.81 -24.48
C VAL A 323 3.00 6.33 -24.83
N ALA A 324 2.52 7.39 -24.21
CA ALA A 324 1.18 7.96 -24.40
C ALA A 324 1.20 9.20 -25.27
N THR A 325 0.24 9.33 -26.20
CA THR A 325 0.01 10.55 -26.99
C THR A 325 -0.89 11.57 -26.28
N ASP A 326 -1.85 11.10 -25.44
CA ASP A 326 -2.81 11.93 -24.73
C ASP A 326 -2.82 11.56 -23.23
N PHE A 327 -1.97 12.24 -22.46
CA PHE A 327 -1.91 12.07 -21.00
C PHE A 327 -2.58 13.24 -20.28
N ARG A 328 -3.60 12.95 -19.49
CA ARG A 328 -4.45 13.92 -18.77
C ARG A 328 -4.31 13.76 -17.25
N GLU A 329 -3.83 14.78 -16.57
CA GLU A 329 -3.69 14.75 -15.11
C GLU A 329 -5.06 14.76 -14.39
N LEU A 330 -5.15 14.02 -13.29
CA LEU A 330 -6.25 14.19 -12.33
C LEU A 330 -6.13 15.54 -11.60
N THR A 331 -7.25 16.10 -11.18
CA THR A 331 -7.26 17.34 -10.36
C THR A 331 -8.06 17.12 -9.08
N PRO A 332 -7.43 17.29 -7.87
CA PRO A 332 -6.02 17.44 -7.62
C PRO A 332 -5.22 16.15 -7.89
N ASN A 333 -3.90 16.25 -8.09
CA ASN A 333 -2.97 15.13 -8.29
C ASN A 333 -1.86 15.15 -7.24
N ARG A 334 -0.87 14.25 -7.39
CA ARG A 334 0.33 14.12 -6.54
C ARG A 334 -0.05 13.99 -5.05
N GLU A 335 0.56 14.81 -4.19
CA GLU A 335 0.36 14.77 -2.74
C GLU A 335 -1.09 15.07 -2.31
N LEU A 336 -1.81 15.90 -3.08
CA LEU A 336 -3.20 16.25 -2.80
C LEU A 336 -4.22 15.29 -3.43
N ASN A 337 -3.77 14.27 -4.16
CA ASN A 337 -4.65 13.32 -4.83
C ASN A 337 -5.65 12.66 -3.87
N TRP A 338 -6.89 12.44 -4.32
CA TRP A 338 -7.86 11.65 -3.58
C TRP A 338 -7.49 10.17 -3.59
N CYS A 339 -7.63 9.51 -2.45
CA CYS A 339 -7.43 8.07 -2.32
C CYS A 339 -8.44 7.29 -3.18
N CYS A 340 -8.04 6.12 -3.70
CA CYS A 340 -8.97 5.23 -4.40
C CYS A 340 -10.05 4.63 -3.47
N GLY A 341 -9.77 4.52 -2.17
CA GLY A 341 -10.67 3.93 -1.19
C GLY A 341 -10.32 2.50 -0.77
N GLY A 342 -9.39 1.82 -1.44
CA GLY A 342 -9.10 0.40 -1.22
C GLY A 342 -7.94 0.09 -0.26
N GLY A 343 -7.27 1.12 0.31
CA GLY A 343 -6.14 0.91 1.21
C GLY A 343 -6.52 0.48 2.62
N GLY A 344 -5.52 0.33 3.48
CA GLY A 344 -5.71 0.05 4.91
C GLY A 344 -6.26 -1.34 5.23
N GLY A 345 -6.10 -2.31 4.33
CA GLY A 345 -6.61 -3.67 4.50
C GLY A 345 -8.05 -3.88 4.01
N LEU A 346 -8.77 -2.81 3.65
CA LEU A 346 -10.21 -2.87 3.29
C LEU A 346 -10.52 -3.80 2.11
N ILE A 347 -9.59 -3.96 1.15
CA ILE A 347 -9.77 -4.89 0.02
C ILE A 347 -9.80 -6.35 0.47
N ALA A 348 -9.04 -6.70 1.50
CA ALA A 348 -8.95 -8.08 1.98
C ALA A 348 -10.19 -8.50 2.80
N GLU A 349 -11.04 -7.57 3.23
CA GLU A 349 -12.23 -7.82 4.03
C GLU A 349 -13.50 -7.67 3.17
N PRO A 350 -14.18 -8.77 2.80
CA PRO A 350 -15.37 -8.72 1.93
C PRO A 350 -16.50 -7.84 2.46
N GLU A 351 -16.71 -7.82 3.76
CA GLU A 351 -17.73 -6.97 4.39
C GLU A 351 -17.49 -5.47 4.21
N MET A 352 -16.27 -5.06 3.89
CA MET A 352 -15.91 -3.67 3.64
C MET A 352 -16.19 -3.22 2.19
N PHE A 353 -16.75 -4.08 1.33
CA PHE A 353 -16.98 -3.76 -0.08
C PHE A 353 -17.82 -2.48 -0.27
N GLU A 354 -18.99 -2.40 0.34
CA GLU A 354 -19.85 -1.23 0.22
C GLU A 354 -19.23 0.04 0.84
N VAL A 355 -18.48 -0.12 1.92
CA VAL A 355 -17.76 0.99 2.57
C VAL A 355 -16.70 1.58 1.63
N ARG A 356 -15.90 0.72 0.98
CA ARG A 356 -14.85 1.18 0.07
C ARG A 356 -15.39 1.71 -1.26
N MET A 357 -16.55 1.23 -1.73
CA MET A 357 -17.24 1.80 -2.89
C MET A 357 -17.65 3.25 -2.63
N LYS A 358 -18.29 3.52 -1.49
CA LYS A 358 -18.66 4.88 -1.07
C LYS A 358 -17.43 5.77 -0.90
N ALA A 359 -16.37 5.26 -0.23
CA ALA A 359 -15.13 5.99 -0.03
C ALA A 359 -14.42 6.37 -1.35
N GLY A 360 -14.63 5.59 -2.42
CA GLY A 360 -14.07 5.83 -3.75
C GLY A 360 -14.76 6.91 -4.59
N ARG A 361 -15.94 7.43 -4.20
CA ARG A 361 -16.73 8.37 -5.04
C ARG A 361 -15.95 9.59 -5.50
N LYS A 362 -15.13 10.19 -4.62
CA LYS A 362 -14.30 11.34 -5.03
C LYS A 362 -13.29 10.99 -6.12
N LYS A 363 -12.81 9.77 -6.14
CA LYS A 363 -11.95 9.26 -7.22
C LYS A 363 -12.74 9.06 -8.51
N VAL A 364 -13.94 8.52 -8.43
CA VAL A 364 -14.86 8.38 -9.58
C VAL A 364 -15.10 9.75 -10.25
N GLU A 365 -15.48 10.78 -9.46
CA GLU A 365 -15.67 12.15 -9.95
C GLU A 365 -14.41 12.71 -10.64
N GLN A 366 -13.20 12.44 -10.09
CA GLN A 366 -11.97 12.88 -10.70
C GLN A 366 -11.72 12.23 -12.06
N ILE A 367 -11.90 10.90 -12.16
CA ILE A 367 -11.69 10.15 -13.40
C ILE A 367 -12.67 10.64 -14.47
N GLN A 368 -13.95 10.76 -14.16
CA GLN A 368 -14.97 11.23 -15.09
C GLN A 368 -14.63 12.60 -15.70
N ARG A 369 -14.09 13.52 -14.90
CA ARG A 369 -13.72 14.88 -15.36
C ARG A 369 -12.58 14.89 -16.37
N THR A 370 -11.75 13.85 -16.42
CA THR A 370 -10.63 13.78 -17.39
C THR A 370 -11.08 13.35 -18.77
N GLY A 371 -12.20 12.62 -18.87
CA GLY A 371 -12.62 11.95 -20.10
C GLY A 371 -11.64 10.87 -20.57
N ALA A 372 -10.75 10.40 -19.71
CA ALA A 372 -9.80 9.34 -20.01
C ALA A 372 -10.51 8.01 -20.28
N LYS A 373 -9.92 7.18 -21.13
CA LYS A 373 -10.35 5.81 -21.40
C LYS A 373 -9.51 4.78 -20.66
N TRP A 374 -8.27 5.13 -20.34
CA TRP A 374 -7.42 4.32 -19.49
C TRP A 374 -7.07 5.05 -18.20
N VAL A 375 -7.13 4.32 -17.10
CA VAL A 375 -6.68 4.80 -15.79
C VAL A 375 -5.47 3.99 -15.39
N VAL A 376 -4.31 4.64 -15.36
CA VAL A 376 -3.03 4.00 -15.05
C VAL A 376 -2.72 4.18 -13.58
N THR A 377 -2.18 3.15 -12.93
CA THR A 377 -1.74 3.23 -11.53
C THR A 377 -0.61 2.25 -11.25
N ALA A 378 0.27 2.60 -10.31
CA ALA A 378 1.42 1.79 -9.89
C ALA A 378 1.14 1.11 -8.53
N CYS A 379 -0.02 0.47 -8.37
CA CYS A 379 -0.36 -0.22 -7.13
C CYS A 379 -1.49 -1.23 -7.34
N GLU A 380 -1.23 -2.51 -7.03
CA GLU A 380 -2.22 -3.59 -7.21
C GLU A 380 -3.51 -3.37 -6.42
N ASN A 381 -3.43 -2.93 -5.15
CA ASN A 381 -4.64 -2.58 -4.40
C ASN A 381 -5.44 -1.46 -5.08
N CYS A 382 -4.77 -0.51 -5.74
CA CYS A 382 -5.45 0.54 -6.48
C CYS A 382 -6.03 0.01 -7.80
N LYS A 383 -5.34 -0.91 -8.51
CA LYS A 383 -5.89 -1.56 -9.70
C LYS A 383 -7.21 -2.26 -9.36
N THR A 384 -7.21 -3.14 -8.34
CA THR A 384 -8.41 -3.84 -7.87
C THR A 384 -9.52 -2.87 -7.49
N GLN A 385 -9.22 -1.88 -6.66
CA GLN A 385 -10.22 -0.91 -6.21
C GLN A 385 -10.80 -0.07 -7.36
N LEU A 386 -9.97 0.36 -8.30
CA LEU A 386 -10.42 1.14 -9.45
C LEU A 386 -11.24 0.30 -10.42
N SER A 387 -10.93 -1.01 -10.56
CA SER A 387 -11.74 -1.95 -11.33
C SER A 387 -13.13 -2.13 -10.71
N ASP A 388 -13.21 -2.31 -9.39
CA ASP A 388 -14.49 -2.41 -8.68
C ASP A 388 -15.31 -1.10 -8.79
N LEU A 389 -14.64 0.07 -8.70
CA LEU A 389 -15.29 1.36 -8.91
C LEU A 389 -15.77 1.55 -10.36
N ASN A 390 -14.98 1.09 -11.34
CA ASN A 390 -15.35 1.12 -12.75
C ASN A 390 -16.61 0.30 -12.99
N GLU A 391 -16.68 -0.91 -12.46
CA GLU A 391 -17.85 -1.78 -12.55
C GLU A 391 -19.05 -1.16 -11.83
N ARG A 392 -18.87 -0.76 -10.56
CA ARG A 392 -19.95 -0.23 -9.71
C ARG A 392 -20.59 1.06 -10.24
N TYR A 393 -19.78 1.95 -10.83
CA TYR A 393 -20.22 3.29 -11.26
C TYR A 393 -20.28 3.46 -12.79
N GLY A 394 -20.01 2.39 -13.56
CA GLY A 394 -20.11 2.41 -15.01
C GLY A 394 -19.17 3.43 -15.67
N LEU A 395 -17.90 3.51 -15.24
CA LEU A 395 -16.97 4.51 -15.76
C LEU A 395 -16.58 4.26 -17.21
N GLY A 396 -16.62 3.01 -17.69
CA GLY A 396 -16.25 2.64 -19.06
C GLY A 396 -14.76 2.88 -19.36
N VAL A 397 -13.90 2.62 -18.40
CA VAL A 397 -12.44 2.77 -18.50
C VAL A 397 -11.73 1.43 -18.34
N GLU A 398 -10.53 1.31 -18.92
CA GLU A 398 -9.61 0.21 -18.58
C GLU A 398 -8.64 0.64 -17.49
N ILE A 399 -8.28 -0.30 -16.59
CA ILE A 399 -7.29 -0.08 -15.53
C ILE A 399 -5.99 -0.76 -15.94
N LYS A 400 -4.89 -0.01 -15.98
CA LYS A 400 -3.56 -0.47 -16.39
C LYS A 400 -2.51 -0.23 -15.31
N GLY A 401 -1.48 -1.10 -15.24
CA GLY A 401 -0.26 -0.83 -14.48
C GLY A 401 0.72 0.02 -15.28
N VAL A 402 1.60 0.73 -14.58
CA VAL A 402 2.65 1.51 -15.25
C VAL A 402 3.66 0.59 -15.92
N VAL A 403 4.09 -0.48 -15.23
CA VAL A 403 5.05 -1.44 -15.80
C VAL A 403 4.45 -2.27 -16.94
N ASP A 404 3.13 -2.53 -16.91
CA ASP A 404 2.42 -3.21 -18.01
C ASP A 404 2.54 -2.39 -19.30
N LEU A 405 2.25 -1.07 -19.23
CA LEU A 405 2.37 -0.18 -20.39
C LEU A 405 3.79 -0.18 -20.98
N ILE A 406 4.81 -0.16 -20.13
CA ILE A 406 6.20 -0.17 -20.60
C ILE A 406 6.55 -1.51 -21.24
N ALA A 407 6.14 -2.64 -20.65
CA ALA A 407 6.38 -3.97 -21.21
C ALA A 407 5.71 -4.16 -22.58
N ASP A 408 4.49 -3.61 -22.78
CA ASP A 408 3.75 -3.68 -24.04
C ASP A 408 4.34 -2.76 -25.14
N ALA A 409 4.99 -1.68 -24.73
CA ALA A 409 5.62 -0.72 -25.63
C ALA A 409 7.10 -1.02 -25.93
N LEU A 410 7.72 -2.02 -25.27
CA LEU A 410 9.14 -2.33 -25.44
C LEU A 410 9.52 -2.61 -26.89
N VAL A 411 10.70 -2.11 -27.26
CA VAL A 411 11.45 -2.50 -28.47
C VAL A 411 12.52 -3.50 -28.01
N LEU A 412 12.33 -4.78 -28.36
CA LEU A 412 13.26 -5.88 -28.07
C LEU A 412 14.38 -5.94 -29.08
#